data_7ee1e9638f7d3ce72050acd815577462
#
_entry.id   7ee1e9638f7d3ce72050acd815577462
#
_cell.length_a   1.000
_cell.length_b   1.000
_cell.length_c   1.000
_cell.angle_alpha   90.00
_cell.angle_beta   90.00
_cell.angle_gamma   90.00
#
_symmetry.space_group_name_H-M   'P 1'
#
loop_
_entity.id
_entity.type
_entity.pdbx_description
1 polymer ?
#
loop_
_entity_poly.entity_id
_entity_poly.type
_entity_poly.pdbx_seq_one_letter_code
_entity_poly.pdbx_strand_id
1 'polypeptide(L)'
;MSDENESMKIGIVGSEFNYDIVMEMISLAKEHAEFLGAEISHVVKVPGVYDMPLAVKRLLSRNDVDAVVTLGAVIEGETDHDDIVIQHAARKITDLSLEFNKPVGLGITGPGMTRLQASARIERAKAAVEGVTKMYKRLNKL
;
A
#
# COMPACT_ATOMS: atom_id res chain seq x y z
N MET A 1 15.74 -4.86 25.22
CA MET A 1 15.63 -4.30 24.72
C MET A 1 14.80 -3.39 24.17
N SER A 2 15.08 -2.85 23.73
CA SER A 2 14.66 -1.71 23.22
C SER A 2 13.76 -1.63 22.08
N ASP A 3 13.53 -2.70 21.39
CA ASP A 3 12.67 -2.70 20.25
C ASP A 3 11.23 -2.36 20.61
N GLU A 4 10.86 -2.46 21.86
CA GLU A 4 9.53 -2.08 22.33
C GLU A 4 9.24 -0.62 22.13
N ASN A 5 10.28 0.21 22.04
CA ASN A 5 10.12 1.66 21.89
C ASN A 5 10.26 2.12 20.44
N GLU A 6 10.57 1.20 19.55
CA GLU A 6 10.68 1.55 18.14
C GLU A 6 9.33 1.48 17.44
N SER A 7 9.06 2.49 16.64
CA SER A 7 7.86 2.49 15.83
C SER A 7 7.96 1.48 14.71
N MET A 8 6.84 0.85 14.39
CA MET A 8 6.72 0.06 13.17
C MET A 8 6.97 0.98 11.98
N LYS A 9 7.77 0.51 11.02
CA LYS A 9 8.13 1.30 9.84
C LYS A 9 7.40 0.78 8.61
N ILE A 10 6.63 1.65 7.98
CA ILE A 10 5.80 1.32 6.84
C ILE A 10 6.31 2.06 5.61
N GLY A 11 6.54 1.33 4.52
CA GLY A 11 6.81 1.93 3.22
C GLY A 11 5.50 2.08 2.45
N ILE A 12 5.39 3.15 1.68
CA ILE A 12 4.24 3.39 0.80
C ILE A 12 4.70 3.31 -0.64
N VAL A 13 3.93 2.59 -1.47
CA VAL A 13 4.09 2.61 -2.92
C VAL A 13 2.82 3.22 -3.50
N GLY A 14 2.94 4.36 -4.16
CA GLY A 14 1.80 5.06 -4.73
C GLY A 14 1.93 5.19 -6.25
N SER A 15 0.83 4.96 -6.97
CA SER A 15 0.86 5.14 -8.42
C SER A 15 0.70 6.60 -8.80
N GLU A 16 1.38 7.01 -9.88
CA GLU A 16 1.26 8.37 -10.39
C GLU A 16 0.03 8.55 -11.27
N PHE A 17 -0.49 7.46 -11.81
CA PHE A 17 -1.73 7.51 -12.57
C PHE A 17 -2.87 7.89 -11.62
N ASN A 18 -3.67 8.89 -12.01
CA ASN A 18 -4.71 9.49 -11.15
C ASN A 18 -4.13 10.05 -9.86
N TYR A 19 -3.02 10.75 -9.97
CA TYR A 19 -2.26 11.17 -8.81
C TYR A 19 -3.00 12.14 -7.89
N ASP A 20 -3.95 12.91 -8.40
CA ASP A 20 -4.77 13.78 -7.57
C ASP A 20 -5.54 12.97 -6.51
N ILE A 21 -6.00 11.77 -6.85
CA ILE A 21 -6.65 10.85 -5.92
C ILE A 21 -5.60 10.18 -5.04
N VAL A 22 -4.54 9.65 -5.65
CA VAL A 22 -3.51 8.90 -4.92
C VAL A 22 -2.77 9.79 -3.93
N MET A 23 -2.54 11.05 -4.26
CA MET A 23 -1.91 12.00 -3.36
C MET A 23 -2.69 12.15 -2.06
N GLU A 24 -4.02 12.22 -2.15
CA GLU A 24 -4.86 12.28 -0.96
C GLU A 24 -4.83 10.97 -0.17
N MET A 25 -4.76 9.83 -0.86
CA MET A 25 -4.61 8.55 -0.20
C MET A 25 -3.30 8.48 0.57
N ILE A 26 -2.21 8.96 -0.01
CA ILE A 26 -0.91 9.00 0.66
C ILE A 26 -0.98 9.89 1.90
N SER A 27 -1.62 11.04 1.79
CA SER A 27 -1.78 11.97 2.92
C SER A 27 -2.56 11.32 4.07
N LEU A 28 -3.67 10.65 3.75
CA LEU A 28 -4.46 9.94 4.76
C LEU A 28 -3.69 8.78 5.38
N ALA A 29 -2.91 8.06 4.56
CA ALA A 29 -2.10 6.95 5.07
C ALA A 29 -1.06 7.44 6.07
N LYS A 30 -0.39 8.54 5.76
CA LYS A 30 0.60 9.14 6.67
C LYS A 30 -0.04 9.57 7.98
N GLU A 31 -1.16 10.24 7.89
CA GLU A 31 -1.89 10.73 9.07
C GLU A 31 -2.36 9.57 9.94
N HIS A 32 -2.91 8.54 9.32
CA HIS A 32 -3.42 7.39 10.07
C HIS A 32 -2.29 6.56 10.68
N ALA A 33 -1.17 6.42 9.98
CA ALA A 33 0.00 5.73 10.53
C ALA A 33 0.49 6.44 11.79
N GLU A 34 0.59 7.76 11.74
CA GLU A 34 0.98 8.55 12.90
C GLU A 34 0.01 8.36 14.06
N PHE A 35 -1.29 8.37 13.77
CA PHE A 35 -2.32 8.12 14.78
C PHE A 35 -2.14 6.75 15.46
N LEU A 36 -1.75 5.75 14.69
CA LEU A 36 -1.55 4.39 15.22
C LEU A 36 -0.16 4.18 15.85
N GLY A 37 0.69 5.19 15.85
CA GLY A 37 2.03 5.11 16.39
C GLY A 37 3.05 4.45 15.47
N ALA A 38 2.74 4.37 14.19
CA ALA A 38 3.66 3.85 13.18
C ALA A 38 4.34 5.00 12.44
N GLU A 39 5.47 4.70 11.81
CA GLU A 39 6.23 5.69 11.06
C GLU A 39 6.22 5.33 9.57
N ILE A 40 6.00 6.33 8.72
CA ILE A 40 6.17 6.13 7.28
C ILE A 40 7.63 6.39 6.95
N SER A 41 8.36 5.33 6.64
CA SER A 41 9.81 5.41 6.40
C SER A 41 10.16 5.79 4.97
N HIS A 42 9.33 5.38 4.02
CA HIS A 42 9.60 5.61 2.59
C HIS A 42 8.29 5.83 1.85
N VAL A 43 8.33 6.69 0.85
CA VAL A 43 7.23 6.84 -0.12
C VAL A 43 7.85 6.73 -1.50
N VAL A 44 7.45 5.70 -2.24
CA VAL A 44 7.93 5.47 -3.61
C VAL A 44 6.77 5.66 -4.56
N LYS A 45 6.94 6.54 -5.54
CA LYS A 45 5.96 6.74 -6.59
C LYS A 45 6.33 5.90 -7.79
N VAL A 46 5.36 5.21 -8.35
CA VAL A 46 5.56 4.39 -9.55
C VAL A 46 4.60 4.86 -10.64
N PRO A 47 4.93 4.64 -11.91
CA PRO A 47 4.06 5.13 -13.00
C PRO A 47 2.63 4.60 -12.92
N GLY A 48 2.46 3.32 -12.70
CA GLY A 48 1.13 2.71 -12.63
C GLY A 48 1.11 1.52 -11.69
N VAL A 49 -0.09 0.97 -11.49
CA VAL A 49 -0.29 -0.18 -10.61
C VAL A 49 0.53 -1.39 -11.07
N TYR A 50 0.68 -1.56 -12.37
CA TYR A 50 1.48 -2.66 -12.92
C TYR A 50 2.93 -2.62 -12.43
N ASP A 51 3.44 -1.43 -12.10
CA ASP A 51 4.83 -1.24 -11.68
C ASP A 51 5.05 -1.42 -10.18
N MET A 52 3.99 -1.61 -9.42
CA MET A 52 4.08 -1.71 -7.97
C MET A 52 4.88 -2.92 -7.46
N PRO A 53 4.75 -4.12 -8.04
CA PRO A 53 5.45 -5.28 -7.47
C PRO A 53 6.95 -5.10 -7.30
N LEU A 54 7.62 -4.49 -8.27
CA LEU A 54 9.07 -4.29 -8.15
C LEU A 54 9.42 -3.33 -7.02
N ALA A 55 8.66 -2.25 -6.86
CA ALA A 55 8.88 -1.30 -5.77
C ALA A 55 8.59 -1.95 -4.42
N VAL A 56 7.53 -2.74 -4.34
CA VAL A 56 7.20 -3.49 -3.12
C VAL A 56 8.34 -4.42 -2.75
N LYS A 57 8.88 -5.15 -3.71
CA LYS A 57 10.00 -6.06 -3.48
C LYS A 57 11.20 -5.31 -2.90
N ARG A 58 11.54 -4.18 -3.49
CA ARG A 58 12.68 -3.38 -3.02
C ARG A 58 12.49 -2.89 -1.59
N LEU A 59 11.30 -2.44 -1.26
CA LEU A 59 11.01 -1.98 0.09
C LEU A 59 11.02 -3.12 1.10
N LEU A 60 10.40 -4.26 0.75
CA LEU A 60 10.36 -5.41 1.67
C LEU A 60 11.75 -5.99 1.92
N SER A 61 12.69 -5.79 1.00
CA SER A 61 14.07 -6.26 1.16
C SER A 61 14.88 -5.44 2.16
N ARG A 62 14.37 -4.29 2.59
CA ARG A 62 15.11 -3.40 3.48
C ARG A 62 14.87 -3.77 4.94
N ASN A 63 15.94 -3.63 5.73
CA ASN A 63 15.86 -3.88 7.17
C ASN A 63 15.08 -2.80 7.91
N ASP A 64 14.94 -1.63 7.30
CA ASP A 64 14.23 -0.50 7.91
C ASP A 64 12.78 -0.36 7.42
N VAL A 65 12.22 -1.44 6.88
CA VAL A 65 10.81 -1.50 6.46
C VAL A 65 10.18 -2.76 7.06
N ASP A 66 9.13 -2.59 7.82
CA ASP A 66 8.41 -3.69 8.47
C ASP A 66 7.19 -4.14 7.69
N ALA A 67 6.63 -3.25 6.90
CA ALA A 67 5.44 -3.53 6.09
C ALA A 67 5.35 -2.53 4.95
N VAL A 68 4.56 -2.84 3.95
CA VAL A 68 4.34 -1.94 2.80
C VAL A 68 2.84 -1.76 2.57
N VAL A 69 2.44 -0.56 2.22
CA VAL A 69 1.07 -0.24 1.82
C VAL A 69 1.11 0.24 0.38
N THR A 70 0.28 -0.36 -0.48
CA THR A 70 0.17 0.06 -1.88
C THR A 70 -1.08 0.92 -2.04
N LEU A 71 -0.94 2.05 -2.72
CA LEU A 71 -2.02 3.01 -2.90
C LEU A 71 -2.14 3.36 -4.39
N GLY A 72 -3.32 3.16 -4.93
CA GLY A 72 -3.54 3.44 -6.34
C GLY A 72 -5.02 3.52 -6.67
N ALA A 73 -5.32 4.09 -7.83
CA ALA A 73 -6.69 4.18 -8.33
C ALA A 73 -6.69 3.78 -9.80
N VAL A 74 -7.47 2.74 -10.11
CA VAL A 74 -7.65 2.28 -11.47
C VAL A 74 -9.08 2.59 -11.88
N ILE A 75 -9.23 3.53 -12.79
CA ILE A 75 -10.52 4.03 -13.24
C ILE A 75 -10.93 3.32 -14.52
N GLU A 76 -12.21 2.96 -14.58
CA GLU A 76 -12.78 2.28 -15.72
C GLU A 76 -12.53 3.07 -17.01
N GLY A 77 -12.11 2.34 -18.06
CA GLY A 77 -11.93 2.92 -19.40
C GLY A 77 -10.60 3.58 -19.66
N GLU A 78 -9.73 3.70 -18.67
CA GLU A 78 -8.41 4.31 -18.88
C GLU A 78 -7.42 3.38 -19.58
N THR A 79 -7.59 2.07 -19.40
CA THR A 79 -6.85 1.07 -20.17
C THR A 79 -7.81 -0.04 -20.57
N ASP A 80 -7.44 -0.79 -21.62
CA ASP A 80 -8.24 -1.94 -22.06
C ASP A 80 -8.00 -3.17 -21.17
N HIS A 81 -7.12 -3.06 -20.17
CA HIS A 81 -6.66 -4.18 -19.38
C HIS A 81 -6.70 -3.94 -17.87
N ASP A 82 -7.65 -3.13 -17.41
CA ASP A 82 -7.77 -2.77 -15.99
C ASP A 82 -7.80 -3.98 -15.06
N ASP A 83 -8.64 -4.95 -15.39
CA ASP A 83 -8.80 -6.15 -14.57
C ASP A 83 -7.53 -6.96 -14.51
N ILE A 84 -6.86 -7.11 -15.65
CA ILE A 84 -5.62 -7.89 -15.73
C ILE A 84 -4.52 -7.21 -14.91
N VAL A 85 -4.42 -5.89 -15.02
CA VAL A 85 -3.40 -5.12 -14.30
C VAL A 85 -3.56 -5.29 -12.79
N ILE A 86 -4.78 -5.12 -12.27
CA ILE A 86 -5.02 -5.22 -10.84
C ILE A 86 -4.85 -6.64 -10.35
N GLN A 87 -5.41 -7.64 -11.05
CA GLN A 87 -5.30 -9.03 -10.62
C GLN A 87 -3.86 -9.50 -10.60
N HIS A 88 -3.09 -9.12 -11.62
CA HIS A 88 -1.70 -9.50 -11.70
C HIS A 88 -0.88 -8.83 -10.59
N ALA A 89 -1.05 -7.53 -10.39
CA ALA A 89 -0.34 -6.80 -9.35
C ALA A 89 -0.70 -7.36 -7.97
N ALA A 90 -1.97 -7.57 -7.68
CA ALA A 90 -2.42 -8.08 -6.38
C ALA A 90 -1.83 -9.46 -6.10
N ARG A 91 -1.79 -10.34 -7.10
CA ARG A 91 -1.20 -11.67 -6.94
C ARG A 91 0.28 -11.59 -6.61
N LYS A 92 1.03 -10.79 -7.38
CA LYS A 92 2.47 -10.68 -7.16
C LYS A 92 2.80 -10.00 -5.83
N ILE A 93 2.02 -9.03 -5.43
CA ILE A 93 2.17 -8.36 -4.15
C ILE A 93 1.96 -9.36 -3.01
N THR A 94 0.94 -10.22 -3.13
CA THR A 94 0.69 -11.26 -2.14
C THR A 94 1.84 -12.25 -2.08
N ASP A 95 2.36 -12.67 -3.24
CA ASP A 95 3.51 -13.56 -3.31
C ASP A 95 4.72 -12.95 -2.59
N LEU A 96 4.96 -11.66 -2.77
CA LEU A 96 6.07 -10.96 -2.14
C LEU A 96 5.90 -10.87 -0.62
N SER A 97 4.69 -10.66 -0.15
CA SER A 97 4.40 -10.66 1.28
C SER A 97 4.78 -12.00 1.90
N LEU A 98 4.43 -13.09 1.24
CA LEU A 98 4.78 -14.43 1.71
C LEU A 98 6.28 -14.68 1.65
N GLU A 99 6.92 -14.26 0.57
CA GLU A 99 8.37 -14.46 0.38
C GLU A 99 9.19 -13.74 1.45
N PHE A 100 8.85 -12.50 1.75
CA PHE A 100 9.59 -11.67 2.71
C PHE A 100 9.07 -11.76 4.14
N ASN A 101 7.97 -12.47 4.33
CA ASN A 101 7.36 -12.63 5.66
C ASN A 101 7.04 -11.28 6.31
N LYS A 102 6.49 -10.37 5.53
CA LYS A 102 6.12 -9.03 5.98
C LYS A 102 4.75 -8.65 5.41
N PRO A 103 3.90 -7.98 6.21
CA PRO A 103 2.57 -7.61 5.73
C PRO A 103 2.62 -6.60 4.59
N VAL A 104 1.71 -6.76 3.64
CA VAL A 104 1.51 -5.75 2.58
C VAL A 104 0.02 -5.44 2.51
N GLY A 105 -0.31 -4.16 2.57
CA GLY A 105 -1.69 -3.70 2.48
C GLY A 105 -2.03 -3.30 1.05
N LEU A 106 -3.22 -3.68 0.61
CA LEU A 106 -3.71 -3.41 -0.73
C LEU A 106 -4.73 -2.29 -0.67
N GLY A 107 -4.26 -1.06 -0.89
CA GLY A 107 -5.11 0.12 -0.93
C GLY A 107 -5.35 0.62 -2.35
N ILE A 108 -5.56 -0.31 -3.28
CA ILE A 108 -5.83 0.02 -4.67
C ILE A 108 -7.33 0.00 -4.89
N THR A 109 -7.88 1.08 -5.44
CA THR A 109 -9.30 1.15 -5.77
C THR A 109 -9.51 0.75 -7.24
N GLY A 110 -10.55 -0.04 -7.49
CA GLY A 110 -10.84 -0.61 -8.81
C GLY A 110 -10.73 -2.13 -8.77
N PRO A 111 -10.90 -2.81 -9.90
CA PRO A 111 -11.29 -2.28 -11.20
C PRO A 111 -12.78 -1.92 -11.30
N GLY A 112 -13.17 -1.37 -12.45
CA GLY A 112 -14.58 -1.11 -12.72
C GLY A 112 -15.14 0.10 -11.98
N MET A 113 -14.29 1.04 -11.59
CA MET A 113 -14.71 2.24 -10.88
C MET A 113 -14.70 3.46 -11.77
N THR A 114 -15.72 4.31 -11.60
CA THR A 114 -15.69 5.64 -12.17
C THR A 114 -14.76 6.51 -11.32
N ARG A 115 -14.36 7.66 -11.88
CA ARG A 115 -13.51 8.60 -11.15
C ARG A 115 -14.18 9.08 -9.86
N LEU A 116 -15.48 9.32 -9.89
CA LEU A 116 -16.22 9.75 -8.71
C LEU A 116 -16.21 8.68 -7.62
N GLN A 117 -16.39 7.41 -8.00
CA GLN A 117 -16.34 6.31 -7.06
C GLN A 117 -14.95 6.15 -6.45
N ALA A 118 -13.91 6.25 -7.26
CA ALA A 118 -12.54 6.17 -6.77
C ALA A 118 -12.25 7.29 -5.77
N SER A 119 -12.67 8.51 -6.09
CA SER A 119 -12.49 9.65 -5.20
C SER A 119 -13.23 9.46 -3.87
N ALA A 120 -14.42 8.85 -3.90
CA ALA A 120 -15.20 8.58 -2.70
C ALA A 120 -14.58 7.49 -1.82
N ARG A 121 -13.63 6.71 -2.34
CA ARG A 121 -13.02 5.58 -1.63
C ARG A 121 -11.60 5.84 -1.17
N ILE A 122 -11.20 7.09 -1.08
CA ILE A 122 -9.87 7.49 -0.58
C ILE A 122 -9.62 6.91 0.83
N GLU A 123 -10.67 6.71 1.62
CA GLU A 123 -10.58 6.11 2.95
C GLU A 123 -9.97 4.70 2.96
N ARG A 124 -9.90 4.02 1.83
CA ARG A 124 -9.24 2.72 1.75
C ARG A 124 -7.76 2.79 2.16
N ALA A 125 -7.16 3.97 2.01
CA ALA A 125 -5.78 4.17 2.44
C ALA A 125 -5.64 3.93 3.95
N LYS A 126 -6.60 4.40 4.74
CA LYS A 126 -6.60 4.20 6.19
C LYS A 126 -6.78 2.72 6.53
N ALA A 127 -7.70 2.06 5.84
CA ALA A 127 -7.95 0.64 6.08
C ALA A 127 -6.70 -0.20 5.77
N ALA A 128 -5.96 0.13 4.72
CA ALA A 128 -4.74 -0.58 4.36
C ALA A 128 -3.66 -0.42 5.44
N VAL A 129 -3.47 0.81 5.95
CA VAL A 129 -2.52 1.07 7.03
C VAL A 129 -2.93 0.32 8.30
N GLU A 130 -4.20 0.37 8.64
CA GLU A 130 -4.69 -0.32 9.84
C GLU A 130 -4.51 -1.82 9.72
N GLY A 131 -4.77 -2.38 8.55
CA GLY A 131 -4.61 -3.81 8.31
C GLY A 131 -3.18 -4.28 8.51
N VAL A 132 -2.19 -3.60 7.91
CA VAL A 132 -0.80 -4.01 8.07
C VAL A 132 -0.32 -3.82 9.50
N THR A 133 -0.80 -2.79 10.18
CA THR A 133 -0.43 -2.55 11.58
C THR A 133 -0.93 -3.67 12.49
N LYS A 134 -2.18 -4.08 12.31
CA LYS A 134 -2.75 -5.19 13.05
C LYS A 134 -2.01 -6.49 12.77
N MET A 135 -1.75 -6.78 11.49
CA MET A 135 -1.04 -8.00 11.11
C MET A 135 0.37 -8.04 11.71
N TYR A 136 1.10 -6.94 11.62
CA TYR A 136 2.44 -6.87 12.16
C TYR A 136 2.44 -7.19 13.66
N LYS A 137 1.56 -6.55 14.41
CA LYS A 137 1.48 -6.77 15.85
C LYS A 137 1.10 -8.21 16.20
N ARG A 138 0.14 -8.77 15.45
CA ARG A 138 -0.32 -10.14 15.70
C ARG A 138 0.75 -11.16 15.37
N LEU A 139 1.46 -10.97 14.25
CA LEU A 139 2.52 -11.89 13.85
C LEU A 139 3.71 -11.86 14.81
N ASN A 140 4.01 -10.68 15.35
CA ASN A 140 5.11 -10.57 16.31
C ASN A 140 4.86 -11.30 17.64
N LYS A 141 3.62 -11.71 17.88
CA LYS A 141 3.28 -12.49 19.07
C LYS A 141 3.39 -13.99 18.83
N LEU A 142 3.59 -14.40 17.61
CA LEU A 142 3.77 -15.79 17.28
C LEU A 142 5.23 -16.18 17.46
#